data_ec50c388595f3f5a9d60fe8151d0ab0d
#
_entry.id   ec50c388595f3f5a9d60fe8151d0ab0d
#
_cell.length_a   1.000
_cell.length_b   1.000
_cell.length_c   1.000
_cell.angle_alpha   90.00
_cell.angle_beta   90.00
_cell.angle_gamma   90.00
#
_symmetry.space_group_name_H-M   'P 1'
#
loop_
_entity.id
_entity.type
_entity.pdbx_description
1 polymer ?
#
loop_
_entity_poly.entity_id
_entity_poly.type
_entity_poly.pdbx_seq_one_letter_code
_entity_poly.pdbx_strand_id
1 'polypeptide(L)'
;MCIRDSWNGLRSREEMQARIARLQADAAETPLPAIWAERLQRLFTVDAPAPQALADLRALATEIPDIAEAVDRLARNLALLSARGIDVGAIRFDASHGRHTMEYYDGMTFSFVAPGRADWPPVASGGRYDALAAVLGQAQGRSIPAVGGIIRPGLVHELGGLS
;
A
#
# COMPACT_ATOMS: atom_id res chain seq x y z
N MET A 1 25.07 39.78 -12.53
CA MET A 1 24.06 39.15 -13.39
C MET A 1 23.03 38.55 -12.47
N CYS A 2 21.91 39.26 -12.18
CA CYS A 2 20.87 38.76 -11.31
C CYS A 2 20.13 37.64 -12.05
N ILE A 3 20.28 36.41 -11.59
CA ILE A 3 19.39 35.33 -11.99
C ILE A 3 18.00 35.73 -11.47
N ARG A 4 17.14 36.18 -12.36
CA ARG A 4 15.71 36.31 -12.04
C ARG A 4 15.23 34.90 -11.79
N ASP A 5 14.86 34.63 -10.55
CA ASP A 5 14.15 33.42 -10.15
C ASP A 5 12.83 33.32 -10.91
N SER A 6 12.90 32.78 -12.13
CA SER A 6 11.70 32.44 -12.87
C SER A 6 11.19 31.14 -12.27
N TRP A 7 10.07 31.22 -11.56
CA TRP A 7 9.38 30.07 -11.04
C TRP A 7 8.74 29.28 -12.19
N ASN A 8 9.31 28.12 -12.53
CA ASN A 8 8.84 27.23 -13.61
C ASN A 8 8.23 25.93 -13.09
N GLY A 9 7.81 25.88 -11.82
CA GLY A 9 7.20 24.70 -11.22
C GLY A 9 5.72 24.51 -11.62
N LEU A 10 5.24 23.27 -11.55
CA LEU A 10 3.82 22.92 -11.73
C LEU A 10 2.93 23.48 -10.60
N ARG A 11 3.52 23.91 -9.48
CA ARG A 11 2.81 24.48 -8.32
C ARG A 11 3.02 25.98 -8.27
N SER A 12 2.02 26.70 -7.78
CA SER A 12 2.14 28.12 -7.58
C SER A 12 3.16 28.48 -6.49
N ARG A 13 3.63 29.72 -6.48
CA ARG A 13 4.55 30.21 -5.44
C ARG A 13 3.91 30.15 -4.06
N GLU A 14 2.63 30.47 -3.96
CA GLU A 14 1.83 30.45 -2.74
C GLU A 14 1.71 29.04 -2.18
N GLU A 15 1.45 28.04 -3.03
CA GLU A 15 1.41 26.63 -2.65
C GLU A 15 2.76 26.15 -2.11
N MET A 16 3.86 26.60 -2.73
CA MET A 16 5.21 26.24 -2.25
C MET A 16 5.53 26.92 -0.93
N GLN A 17 5.16 28.18 -0.74
CA GLN A 17 5.33 28.88 0.53
C GLN A 17 4.53 28.20 1.66
N ALA A 18 3.28 27.82 1.38
CA ALA A 18 2.45 27.08 2.33
C ALA A 18 3.04 25.70 2.67
N ARG A 19 3.67 25.03 1.70
CA ARG A 19 4.36 23.76 1.94
C ARG A 19 5.60 23.94 2.80
N ILE A 20 6.42 24.96 2.54
CA ILE A 20 7.61 25.28 3.34
C ILE A 20 7.20 25.61 4.77
N ALA A 21 6.16 26.42 4.97
CA ALA A 21 5.66 26.75 6.30
C ALA A 21 5.20 25.51 7.07
N ARG A 22 4.51 24.57 6.41
CA ARG A 22 4.13 23.28 7.02
C ARG A 22 5.34 22.43 7.39
N LEU A 23 6.35 22.32 6.55
CA LEU A 23 7.58 21.59 6.85
C LEU A 23 8.36 22.23 8.00
N GLN A 24 8.36 23.56 8.10
CA GLN A 24 9.00 24.26 9.24
C GLN A 24 8.23 24.02 10.55
N ALA A 25 6.89 24.01 10.49
CA ALA A 25 6.06 23.67 11.66
C ALA A 25 6.29 22.22 12.10
N ASP A 26 6.30 21.28 11.16
CA ASP A 26 6.59 19.86 11.39
C ASP A 26 7.98 19.65 12.03
N ALA A 27 9.00 20.35 11.51
CA ALA A 27 10.35 20.29 12.07
C ALA A 27 10.46 20.86 13.51
N ALA A 28 9.51 21.69 13.92
CA ALA A 28 9.43 22.24 15.28
C ALA A 28 8.57 21.40 16.23
N GLU A 29 7.91 20.36 15.73
CA GLU A 29 7.10 19.48 16.58
C GLU A 29 7.97 18.59 17.48
N THR A 30 7.37 18.18 18.58
CA THR A 30 8.03 17.25 19.50
C THR A 30 8.26 15.91 18.79
N PRO A 31 9.48 15.34 18.86
CA PRO A 31 9.74 14.04 18.28
C PRO A 31 8.76 12.96 18.74
N LEU A 32 8.44 12.03 17.83
CA LEU A 32 7.56 10.92 18.13
C LEU A 32 8.08 10.16 19.36
N PRO A 33 7.25 9.90 20.39
CA PRO A 33 7.65 9.11 21.55
C PRO A 33 8.24 7.76 21.15
N ALA A 34 9.31 7.31 21.81
CA ALA A 34 10.03 6.07 21.47
C ALA A 34 9.10 4.84 21.37
N ILE A 35 8.08 4.77 22.23
CA ILE A 35 7.10 3.68 22.20
C ILE A 35 6.33 3.61 20.87
N TRP A 36 6.01 4.75 20.25
CA TRP A 36 5.37 4.78 18.95
C TRP A 36 6.31 4.40 17.82
N ALA A 37 7.58 4.83 17.89
CA ALA A 37 8.60 4.42 16.94
C ALA A 37 8.79 2.90 16.96
N GLU A 38 8.84 2.28 18.15
CA GLU A 38 8.92 0.82 18.31
C GLU A 38 7.68 0.11 17.74
N ARG A 39 6.47 0.59 18.07
CA ARG A 39 5.21 0.02 17.56
C ARG A 39 5.12 0.08 16.04
N LEU A 40 5.48 1.22 15.44
CA LEU A 40 5.50 1.38 13.98
C LEU A 40 6.55 0.48 13.34
N GLN A 41 7.73 0.34 13.95
CA GLN A 41 8.75 -0.58 13.47
C GLN A 41 8.25 -2.02 13.49
N ARG A 42 7.61 -2.46 14.57
CA ARG A 42 6.98 -3.79 14.66
C ARG A 42 5.92 -3.97 13.57
N LEU A 43 5.07 -2.96 13.33
CA LEU A 43 4.06 -3.01 12.27
C LEU A 43 4.71 -3.20 10.88
N PHE A 44 5.71 -2.38 10.55
CA PHE A 44 6.35 -2.42 9.22
C PHE A 44 7.25 -3.63 9.00
N THR A 45 7.62 -4.36 10.04
CA THR A 45 8.43 -5.59 9.95
C THR A 45 7.59 -6.87 9.93
N VAL A 46 6.25 -6.78 9.95
CA VAL A 46 5.40 -7.96 9.80
C VAL A 46 5.56 -8.51 8.38
N ASP A 47 6.19 -9.67 8.28
CA ASP A 47 6.43 -10.40 7.04
C ASP A 47 6.36 -11.91 7.31
N ALA A 48 5.20 -12.53 7.02
CA ALA A 48 4.91 -13.92 7.36
C ALA A 48 3.81 -14.50 6.45
N PRO A 49 3.57 -15.82 6.48
CA PRO A 49 2.35 -16.40 5.91
C PRO A 49 1.11 -15.68 6.45
N ALA A 50 0.15 -15.42 5.58
CA ALA A 50 -0.97 -14.54 5.89
C ALA A 50 -1.76 -14.90 7.17
N PRO A 51 -1.99 -16.18 7.52
CA PRO A 51 -2.63 -16.53 8.79
C PRO A 51 -1.79 -16.12 10.01
N GLN A 52 -0.47 -16.30 9.96
CA GLN A 52 0.44 -15.89 11.04
C GLN A 52 0.50 -14.38 11.15
N ALA A 53 0.68 -13.68 10.03
CA ALA A 53 0.69 -12.21 9.99
C ALA A 53 -0.62 -11.63 10.56
N LEU A 54 -1.77 -12.24 10.27
CA LEU A 54 -3.06 -11.82 10.83
C LEU A 54 -3.07 -11.96 12.36
N ALA A 55 -2.49 -13.03 12.92
CA ALA A 55 -2.39 -13.21 14.37
C ALA A 55 -1.48 -12.14 15.00
N ASP A 56 -0.32 -11.87 14.39
CA ASP A 56 0.63 -10.85 14.85
C ASP A 56 0.02 -9.44 14.80
N LEU A 57 -0.68 -9.12 13.70
CA LEU A 57 -1.37 -7.85 13.54
C LEU A 57 -2.54 -7.68 14.53
N ARG A 58 -3.27 -8.75 14.88
CA ARG A 58 -4.30 -8.69 15.92
C ARG A 58 -3.71 -8.41 17.30
N ALA A 59 -2.58 -9.03 17.62
CA ALA A 59 -1.87 -8.71 18.86
C ALA A 59 -1.42 -7.25 18.87
N LEU A 60 -0.87 -6.75 17.76
CA LEU A 60 -0.43 -5.36 17.65
C LEU A 60 -1.61 -4.37 17.70
N ALA A 61 -2.79 -4.73 17.19
CA ALA A 61 -3.99 -3.90 17.24
C ALA A 61 -4.48 -3.64 18.68
N THR A 62 -4.11 -4.47 19.67
CA THR A 62 -4.39 -4.20 21.08
C THR A 62 -3.56 -3.03 21.61
N GLU A 63 -2.39 -2.78 21.02
CA GLU A 63 -1.48 -1.69 21.36
C GLU A 63 -1.68 -0.45 20.49
N ILE A 64 -2.17 -0.65 19.26
CA ILE A 64 -2.46 0.38 18.26
C ILE A 64 -3.90 0.19 17.76
N PRO A 65 -4.92 0.67 18.49
CA PRO A 65 -6.31 0.45 18.12
C PRO A 65 -6.69 0.98 16.73
N ASP A 66 -5.97 1.99 16.24
CA ASP A 66 -6.23 2.60 14.93
C ASP A 66 -6.06 1.64 13.74
N ILE A 67 -5.31 0.55 13.91
CA ILE A 67 -5.16 -0.47 12.84
C ILE A 67 -6.26 -1.54 12.89
N ALA A 68 -7.09 -1.60 13.92
CA ALA A 68 -8.04 -2.69 14.14
C ALA A 68 -8.98 -2.91 12.95
N GLU A 69 -9.53 -1.84 12.39
CA GLU A 69 -10.42 -1.94 11.22
C GLU A 69 -9.72 -2.50 9.98
N ALA A 70 -8.45 -2.12 9.76
CA ALA A 70 -7.66 -2.63 8.65
C ALA A 70 -7.34 -4.14 8.85
N VAL A 71 -7.04 -4.55 10.08
CA VAL A 71 -6.82 -5.96 10.44
C VAL A 71 -8.08 -6.79 10.24
N ASP A 72 -9.25 -6.26 10.61
CA ASP A 72 -10.54 -6.92 10.38
C ASP A 72 -10.86 -7.04 8.88
N ARG A 73 -10.52 -6.03 8.08
CA ARG A 73 -10.64 -6.12 6.61
C ARG A 73 -9.74 -7.20 6.04
N LEU A 74 -8.49 -7.30 6.50
CA LEU A 74 -7.57 -8.37 6.11
C LEU A 74 -8.17 -9.75 6.47
N ALA A 75 -8.68 -9.91 7.69
CA ALA A 75 -9.30 -11.16 8.14
C ALA A 75 -10.47 -11.57 7.23
N ARG A 76 -11.36 -10.63 6.89
CA ARG A 76 -12.48 -10.89 5.97
C ARG A 76 -12.00 -11.28 4.59
N ASN A 77 -10.98 -10.61 4.06
CA ASN A 77 -10.42 -10.93 2.75
C ASN A 77 -9.83 -12.34 2.71
N LEU A 78 -9.05 -12.73 3.72
CA LEU A 78 -8.49 -14.07 3.82
C LEU A 78 -9.59 -15.14 3.94
N ALA A 79 -10.64 -14.88 4.72
CA ALA A 79 -11.79 -15.79 4.82
C ALA A 79 -12.51 -15.96 3.48
N LEU A 80 -12.69 -14.89 2.71
CA LEU A 80 -13.31 -14.92 1.39
C LEU A 80 -12.44 -15.66 0.36
N LEU A 81 -11.12 -15.53 0.42
CA LEU A 81 -10.18 -16.26 -0.43
C LEU A 81 -10.22 -17.76 -0.12
N SER A 82 -10.17 -18.11 1.17
CA SER A 82 -10.29 -19.49 1.64
C SER A 82 -11.61 -20.14 1.21
N ALA A 83 -12.74 -19.41 1.33
CA ALA A 83 -14.05 -19.88 0.88
C ALA A 83 -14.11 -20.14 -0.65
N ARG A 84 -13.19 -19.58 -1.42
CA ARG A 84 -13.02 -19.84 -2.86
C ARG A 84 -12.01 -20.93 -3.19
N GLY A 85 -11.53 -21.67 -2.19
CA GLY A 85 -10.57 -22.75 -2.34
C GLY A 85 -9.12 -22.29 -2.51
N ILE A 86 -8.82 -21.01 -2.23
CA ILE A 86 -7.44 -20.51 -2.28
C ILE A 86 -6.75 -20.87 -0.96
N ASP A 87 -5.58 -21.50 -1.07
CA ASP A 87 -4.73 -21.77 0.10
C ASP A 87 -4.13 -20.46 0.63
N VAL A 88 -4.76 -19.92 1.67
CA VAL A 88 -4.28 -18.69 2.31
C VAL A 88 -2.97 -18.88 3.06
N GLY A 89 -2.60 -20.13 3.39
CA GLY A 89 -1.30 -20.45 4.00
C GLY A 89 -0.14 -20.25 3.02
N ALA A 90 -0.38 -20.36 1.72
CA ALA A 90 0.59 -20.07 0.67
C ALA A 90 0.74 -18.58 0.35
N ILE A 91 -0.16 -17.74 0.87
CA ILE A 91 -0.08 -16.28 0.68
C ILE A 91 0.87 -15.69 1.73
N ARG A 92 1.87 -14.94 1.28
CA ARG A 92 2.75 -14.15 2.13
C ARG A 92 2.15 -12.76 2.33
N PHE A 93 2.07 -12.30 3.56
CA PHE A 93 1.77 -10.91 3.91
C PHE A 93 3.08 -10.20 4.23
N ASP A 94 3.28 -9.04 3.64
CA ASP A 94 4.42 -8.17 3.89
C ASP A 94 3.90 -6.74 4.11
N ALA A 95 4.02 -6.23 5.33
CA ALA A 95 3.57 -4.89 5.69
C ALA A 95 4.41 -3.79 5.04
N SER A 96 5.64 -4.11 4.60
CA SER A 96 6.51 -3.20 3.86
C SER A 96 6.19 -3.15 2.37
N HIS A 97 5.37 -4.10 1.88
CA HIS A 97 4.96 -4.15 0.47
C HIS A 97 4.18 -2.90 0.09
N GLY A 98 4.90 -1.92 -0.37
CA GLY A 98 4.44 -0.56 -0.54
C GLY A 98 3.77 -0.29 -1.88
N ARG A 99 3.18 0.90 -1.96
CA ARG A 99 2.53 1.48 -3.15
C ARG A 99 3.59 2.16 -4.04
N HIS A 100 4.64 1.43 -4.43
CA HIS A 100 5.83 2.02 -5.07
C HIS A 100 5.56 2.62 -6.45
N THR A 101 4.54 2.15 -7.16
CA THR A 101 4.29 2.56 -8.55
C THR A 101 2.96 3.26 -8.77
N MET A 102 1.98 3.06 -7.89
CA MET A 102 0.63 3.59 -8.04
C MET A 102 0.09 4.04 -6.68
N GLU A 103 0.22 5.33 -6.40
CA GLU A 103 -0.17 5.96 -5.13
C GLU A 103 -1.69 6.02 -4.89
N TYR A 104 -2.51 5.63 -5.87
CA TYR A 104 -3.96 5.69 -5.78
C TYR A 104 -4.62 4.50 -5.06
N TYR A 105 -3.86 3.46 -4.72
CA TYR A 105 -4.42 2.37 -3.93
C TYR A 105 -4.71 2.83 -2.50
N ASP A 106 -5.93 2.63 -2.05
CA ASP A 106 -6.41 2.95 -0.70
C ASP A 106 -6.81 1.71 0.12
N GLY A 107 -6.68 0.54 -0.48
CA GLY A 107 -6.97 -0.74 0.14
C GLY A 107 -5.83 -1.75 0.00
N MET A 108 -6.18 -3.03 0.01
CA MET A 108 -5.23 -4.13 -0.15
C MET A 108 -4.54 -4.05 -1.52
N THR A 109 -3.22 -4.20 -1.52
CA THR A 109 -2.42 -4.43 -2.73
C THR A 109 -1.92 -5.87 -2.76
N PHE A 110 -1.63 -6.38 -3.94
CA PHE A 110 -1.10 -7.73 -4.13
C PHE A 110 -0.12 -7.80 -5.29
N SER A 111 0.79 -8.75 -5.20
CA SER A 111 1.72 -9.09 -6.28
C SER A 111 1.88 -10.60 -6.38
N PHE A 112 1.95 -11.10 -7.61
CA PHE A 112 2.33 -12.46 -7.91
C PHE A 112 3.76 -12.45 -8.42
N VAL A 113 4.66 -13.08 -7.69
CA VAL A 113 6.09 -13.17 -8.02
C VAL A 113 6.44 -14.57 -8.52
N ALA A 114 7.38 -14.67 -9.47
CA ALA A 114 7.85 -15.94 -9.95
C ALA A 114 8.81 -16.58 -8.92
N PRO A 115 8.57 -17.80 -8.45
CA PRO A 115 9.48 -18.48 -7.53
C PRO A 115 10.89 -18.58 -8.12
N GLY A 116 11.90 -18.27 -7.32
CA GLY A 116 13.31 -18.36 -7.72
C GLY A 116 13.78 -17.27 -8.71
N ARG A 117 12.93 -16.32 -9.09
CA ARG A 117 13.25 -15.25 -10.03
C ARG A 117 13.14 -13.87 -9.35
N ALA A 118 14.01 -13.63 -8.38
CA ALA A 118 14.08 -12.34 -7.68
C ALA A 118 14.49 -11.16 -8.60
N ASP A 119 15.09 -11.47 -9.74
CA ASP A 119 15.45 -10.54 -10.80
C ASP A 119 14.27 -10.08 -11.66
N TRP A 120 13.14 -10.78 -11.58
CA TRP A 120 11.94 -10.43 -12.35
C TRP A 120 11.05 -9.44 -11.61
N PRO A 121 10.39 -8.52 -12.33
CA PRO A 121 9.27 -7.80 -11.75
C PRO A 121 8.11 -8.77 -11.48
N PRO A 122 7.14 -8.39 -10.63
CA PRO A 122 5.95 -9.23 -10.42
C PRO A 122 5.29 -9.62 -11.74
N VAL A 123 4.92 -10.89 -11.87
CA VAL A 123 4.20 -11.44 -13.04
C VAL A 123 2.82 -10.79 -13.18
N ALA A 124 2.18 -10.53 -12.03
CA ALA A 124 0.96 -9.73 -11.94
C ALA A 124 0.97 -8.92 -10.65
N SER A 125 0.29 -7.78 -10.67
CA SER A 125 0.14 -6.94 -9.48
C SER A 125 -1.14 -6.12 -9.57
N GLY A 126 -1.68 -5.71 -8.43
CA GLY A 126 -2.89 -4.90 -8.39
C GLY A 126 -3.27 -4.48 -6.99
N GLY A 127 -4.45 -3.87 -6.87
CA GLY A 127 -4.97 -3.42 -5.59
C GLY A 127 -6.36 -2.79 -5.69
N ARG A 128 -6.86 -2.36 -4.55
CA ARG A 128 -8.14 -1.68 -4.40
C ARG A 128 -7.93 -0.17 -4.41
N TYR A 129 -8.82 0.57 -5.11
CA TYR A 129 -8.71 2.02 -5.33
C TYR A 129 -10.07 2.72 -5.34
N ASP A 130 -10.84 2.55 -4.28
CA ASP A 130 -12.20 3.10 -4.15
C ASP A 130 -12.21 4.64 -4.18
N ALA A 131 -11.22 5.28 -3.56
CA ALA A 131 -11.13 6.74 -3.52
C ALA A 131 -10.94 7.34 -4.92
N LEU A 132 -10.08 6.74 -5.75
CA LEU A 132 -9.92 7.16 -7.14
C LEU A 132 -11.22 6.98 -7.93
N ALA A 133 -11.88 5.84 -7.77
CA ALA A 133 -13.16 5.58 -8.44
C ALA A 133 -14.25 6.57 -7.99
N ALA A 134 -14.28 6.94 -6.70
CA ALA A 134 -15.20 7.93 -6.17
C ALA A 134 -14.96 9.32 -6.78
N VAL A 135 -13.69 9.75 -6.88
CA VAL A 135 -13.32 11.05 -7.51
C VAL A 135 -13.74 11.08 -8.98
N LEU A 136 -13.46 10.02 -9.73
CA LEU A 136 -13.82 9.93 -11.14
C LEU A 136 -15.33 9.79 -11.35
N GLY A 137 -16.04 9.19 -10.39
CA GLY A 137 -17.50 8.98 -10.42
C GLY A 137 -18.32 10.15 -9.88
N GLN A 138 -17.72 11.19 -9.30
CA GLN A 138 -18.42 12.32 -8.68
C GLN A 138 -19.41 13.01 -9.64
N ALA A 139 -19.06 13.11 -10.91
CA ALA A 139 -19.95 13.67 -11.94
C ALA A 139 -21.27 12.86 -12.12
N GLN A 140 -21.33 11.62 -11.64
CA GLN A 140 -22.48 10.72 -11.74
C GLN A 140 -23.11 10.40 -10.38
N GLY A 141 -22.62 10.99 -9.28
CA GLY A 141 -23.12 10.74 -7.91
C GLY A 141 -22.95 9.29 -7.42
N ARG A 142 -22.03 8.54 -7.98
CA ARG A 142 -21.81 7.12 -7.64
C ARG A 142 -20.43 6.91 -7.01
N SER A 143 -20.41 6.24 -5.85
CA SER A 143 -19.21 5.64 -5.29
C SER A 143 -19.29 4.13 -5.54
N ILE A 144 -18.41 3.61 -6.38
CA ILE A 144 -18.37 2.18 -6.73
C ILE A 144 -17.04 1.62 -6.25
N PRO A 145 -17.03 0.53 -5.46
CA PRO A 145 -15.79 -0.14 -5.11
C PRO A 145 -15.03 -0.58 -6.36
N ALA A 146 -13.73 -0.32 -6.38
CA ALA A 146 -12.89 -0.62 -7.53
C ALA A 146 -11.66 -1.43 -7.13
N VAL A 147 -11.42 -2.50 -7.87
CA VAL A 147 -10.21 -3.32 -7.77
C VAL A 147 -9.73 -3.60 -9.19
N GLY A 148 -8.43 -3.57 -9.37
CA GLY A 148 -7.85 -3.87 -10.67
C GLY A 148 -6.40 -4.32 -10.55
N GLY A 149 -5.86 -4.78 -11.66
CA GLY A 149 -4.49 -5.22 -11.70
C GLY A 149 -3.99 -5.36 -13.14
N ILE A 150 -2.70 -5.57 -13.25
CA ILE A 150 -2.00 -5.84 -14.50
C ILE A 150 -1.42 -7.24 -14.46
N ILE A 151 -1.42 -7.89 -15.60
CA ILE A 151 -0.69 -9.14 -15.86
C ILE A 151 0.35 -8.83 -16.92
N ARG A 152 1.54 -9.43 -16.81
CA ARG A 152 2.62 -9.31 -17.78
C ARG A 152 2.70 -10.58 -18.63
N PRO A 153 2.07 -10.63 -19.82
CA PRO A 153 1.94 -11.86 -20.59
C PRO A 153 3.28 -12.48 -21.00
N GLY A 154 4.30 -11.65 -21.28
CA GLY A 154 5.64 -12.12 -21.58
C GLY A 154 6.24 -12.94 -20.46
N LEU A 155 6.12 -12.47 -19.20
CA LEU A 155 6.62 -13.19 -18.03
C LEU A 155 5.82 -14.47 -17.75
N VAL A 156 4.50 -14.45 -18.00
CA VAL A 156 3.65 -15.66 -17.90
C VAL A 156 4.11 -16.71 -18.90
N HIS A 157 4.40 -16.30 -20.14
CA HIS A 157 4.89 -17.20 -21.18
C HIS A 157 6.26 -17.80 -20.83
N GLU A 158 7.19 -16.96 -20.36
CA GLU A 158 8.51 -17.42 -19.92
C GLU A 158 8.41 -18.39 -18.73
N LEU A 159 7.52 -18.12 -17.77
CA LEU A 159 7.28 -18.99 -16.62
C LEU A 159 6.74 -20.37 -17.05
N GLY A 160 5.82 -20.40 -18.02
CA GLY A 160 5.28 -21.65 -18.59
C GLY A 160 6.27 -22.44 -19.41
N GLY A 161 7.29 -21.81 -20.00
CA GLY A 161 8.37 -22.46 -20.73
C GLY A 161 9.48 -23.05 -19.84
N LEU A 162 9.44 -22.82 -18.53
CA LEU A 162 10.38 -23.34 -17.53
C LEU A 162 9.86 -24.62 -16.85
N SER A 163 8.70 -25.13 -17.24
CA SER A 163 8.04 -26.34 -16.69
C SER A 163 8.34 -27.59 -17.50
#